data_a40c3b819a5224f503273cbbaac58a9e
#
_entry.id   a40c3b819a5224f503273cbbaac58a9e
#
_cell.length_a   1.000
_cell.length_b   1.000
_cell.length_c   1.000
_cell.angle_alpha   90.00
_cell.angle_beta   90.00
_cell.angle_gamma   90.00
#
_symmetry.space_group_name_H-M   'P 1'
#
loop_
_entity.id
_entity.type
_entity.pdbx_description
1 polymer ?
#
loop_
_entity_poly.entity_id
_entity_poly.type
_entity_poly.pdbx_seq_one_letter_code
_entity_poly.pdbx_strand_id
1 'polypeptide(L)'
;RGQLTSLLGPSGCGKTTLLKIIAGLLLPTSGYVEVNGKTVQGPGPDRAFVFQDFALLPWATVLNNVAFGLEMRGVAKSEREAIAEKYIGDVGLSGFEHSYPHELSGGMRQRVGLARALSVDADVLLMDEPFSAVDEQTRRKFQEDLLNLVQNENKTFIFVTHSIEEAVYVSDQIAILLPRPS
;
A
#
# COMPACT_ATOMS: atom_id res chain seq x y z
N ARG A 1 6.06 -5.34 -14.70
CA ARG A 1 4.77 -4.64 -14.55
C ARG A 1 3.64 -5.64 -14.43
N GLY A 2 2.58 -5.30 -13.68
CA GLY A 2 1.42 -6.17 -13.49
C GLY A 2 1.69 -7.40 -12.62
N GLN A 3 2.71 -7.38 -11.79
CA GLN A 3 3.06 -8.47 -10.88
C GLN A 3 3.02 -8.03 -9.43
N LEU A 4 2.64 -8.97 -8.57
CA LEU A 4 2.69 -8.84 -7.13
C LEU A 4 3.87 -9.64 -6.58
N THR A 5 4.83 -8.96 -5.96
CA THR A 5 6.02 -9.55 -5.35
C THR A 5 5.96 -9.42 -3.84
N SER A 6 6.14 -10.51 -3.10
CA SER A 6 6.28 -10.47 -1.65
C SER A 6 7.75 -10.50 -1.21
N LEU A 7 8.06 -9.71 -0.18
CA LEU A 7 9.30 -9.75 0.57
C LEU A 7 9.05 -10.54 1.86
N LEU A 8 9.52 -11.80 1.89
CA LEU A 8 9.33 -12.71 3.01
C LEU A 8 10.62 -12.83 3.84
N GLY A 9 10.52 -12.90 5.14
CA GLY A 9 11.66 -13.14 6.03
C GLY A 9 11.34 -12.85 7.49
N PRO A 10 12.22 -13.23 8.42
CA PRO A 10 12.02 -13.02 9.84
C PRO A 10 12.00 -11.54 10.21
N SER A 11 11.48 -11.24 11.41
CA SER A 11 11.53 -9.88 11.94
C SER A 11 12.98 -9.39 12.05
N GLY A 12 13.23 -8.12 11.72
CA GLY A 12 14.55 -7.52 11.79
C GLY A 12 15.51 -7.81 10.63
N CYS A 13 15.16 -8.63 9.63
CA CYS A 13 16.05 -8.90 8.49
C CYS A 13 16.15 -7.75 7.48
N GLY A 14 15.37 -6.67 7.64
CA GLY A 14 15.48 -5.46 6.83
C GLY A 14 14.40 -5.26 5.76
N LYS A 15 13.31 -6.05 5.76
CA LYS A 15 12.21 -5.93 4.78
C LYS A 15 11.63 -4.53 4.67
N THR A 16 11.18 -3.97 5.79
CA THR A 16 10.65 -2.60 5.87
C THR A 16 11.69 -1.56 5.44
N THR A 17 12.97 -1.78 5.78
CA THR A 17 14.07 -0.90 5.36
C THR A 17 14.23 -0.92 3.85
N LEU A 18 14.25 -2.11 3.24
CA LEU A 18 14.32 -2.27 1.78
C LEU A 18 13.11 -1.61 1.11
N LEU A 19 11.91 -1.83 1.64
CA LEU A 19 10.69 -1.22 1.11
C LEU A 19 10.75 0.32 1.15
N LYS A 20 11.25 0.89 2.27
CA LYS A 20 11.46 2.35 2.42
C LYS A 20 12.53 2.89 1.46
N ILE A 21 13.57 2.11 1.16
CA ILE A 21 14.57 2.49 0.16
C ILE A 21 13.93 2.52 -1.24
N ILE A 22 13.14 1.51 -1.60
CA ILE A 22 12.42 1.49 -2.88
C ILE A 22 11.45 2.69 -2.98
N ALA A 23 10.78 3.05 -1.88
CA ALA A 23 9.91 4.22 -1.81
C ALA A 23 10.66 5.57 -1.94
N GLY A 24 11.97 5.58 -1.75
CA GLY A 24 12.76 6.80 -1.66
C GLY A 24 12.66 7.52 -0.32
N LEU A 25 12.09 6.85 0.70
CA LEU A 25 12.00 7.39 2.08
C LEU A 25 13.32 7.25 2.84
N LEU A 26 14.18 6.35 2.39
CA LEU A 26 15.55 6.14 2.89
C LEU A 26 16.50 6.04 1.71
N LEU A 27 17.71 6.57 1.87
CA LEU A 27 18.79 6.38 0.90
C LEU A 27 19.55 5.08 1.19
N PRO A 28 19.94 4.31 0.17
CA PRO A 28 20.78 3.14 0.37
C PRO A 28 22.21 3.57 0.73
N THR A 29 22.90 2.80 1.57
CA THR A 29 24.33 3.03 1.92
C THR A 29 25.22 2.82 0.71
N SER A 30 24.84 1.92 -0.21
CA SER A 30 25.55 1.64 -1.47
C SER A 30 24.56 1.12 -2.50
N GLY A 31 24.92 1.20 -3.78
CA GLY A 31 24.01 0.84 -4.86
C GLY A 31 22.96 1.89 -5.14
N TYR A 32 21.95 1.53 -5.91
CA TYR A 32 20.85 2.41 -6.28
C TYR A 32 19.57 1.59 -6.57
N VAL A 33 18.45 2.28 -6.58
CA VAL A 33 17.14 1.74 -7.02
C VAL A 33 16.71 2.49 -8.26
N GLU A 34 16.15 1.78 -9.22
CA GLU A 34 15.55 2.37 -10.41
C GLU A 34 14.08 1.99 -10.52
N VAL A 35 13.25 2.96 -10.87
CA VAL A 35 11.85 2.77 -11.23
C VAL A 35 11.63 3.38 -12.62
N ASN A 36 11.12 2.58 -13.56
CA ASN A 36 10.93 3.00 -14.95
C ASN A 36 12.19 3.59 -15.60
N GLY A 37 13.39 3.02 -15.30
CA GLY A 37 14.69 3.48 -15.83
C GLY A 37 15.18 4.81 -15.23
N LYS A 38 14.56 5.29 -14.15
CA LYS A 38 15.00 6.48 -13.43
C LYS A 38 15.48 6.12 -12.03
N THR A 39 16.65 6.60 -11.66
CA THR A 39 17.20 6.39 -10.31
C THR A 39 16.35 7.11 -9.26
N VAL A 40 15.99 6.39 -8.21
CA VAL A 40 15.24 6.89 -7.06
C VAL A 40 16.16 7.75 -6.20
N GLN A 41 15.87 9.04 -6.11
CA GLN A 41 16.62 10.01 -5.28
C GLN A 41 15.82 10.49 -4.06
N GLY A 42 14.52 10.15 -4.00
CA GLY A 42 13.61 10.56 -2.94
C GLY A 42 12.19 10.05 -3.21
N PRO A 43 11.19 10.42 -2.38
CA PRO A 43 9.79 10.15 -2.65
C PRO A 43 9.37 10.73 -3.99
N GLY A 44 8.51 10.02 -4.72
CA GLY A 44 8.07 10.43 -6.04
C GLY A 44 6.62 10.04 -6.33
N PRO A 45 5.97 10.68 -7.30
CA PRO A 45 4.57 10.43 -7.65
C PRO A 45 4.35 9.07 -8.33
N ASP A 46 5.40 8.42 -8.79
CA ASP A 46 5.43 7.10 -9.42
C ASP A 46 5.34 5.95 -8.43
N ARG A 47 5.42 6.24 -7.11
CA ARG A 47 5.35 5.27 -6.03
C ARG A 47 4.35 5.71 -4.96
N ALA A 48 3.54 4.75 -4.48
CA ALA A 48 2.67 4.94 -3.32
C ALA A 48 3.04 3.95 -2.22
N PHE A 49 2.86 4.35 -0.95
CA PHE A 49 3.26 3.56 0.20
C PHE A 49 2.07 3.39 1.16
N VAL A 50 1.78 2.15 1.53
CA VAL A 50 0.85 1.78 2.59
C VAL A 50 1.66 1.38 3.82
N PHE A 51 1.57 2.19 4.88
CA PHE A 51 2.26 1.97 6.14
C PHE A 51 1.55 0.91 6.99
N GLN A 52 2.28 0.23 7.83
CA GLN A 52 1.77 -0.78 8.76
C GLN A 52 0.74 -0.20 9.74
N ASP A 53 0.92 1.05 10.19
CA ASP A 53 0.01 1.81 11.07
C ASP A 53 -1.02 2.65 10.29
N PHE A 54 -1.13 2.40 8.95
CA PHE A 54 -2.00 3.07 7.99
C PHE A 54 -1.73 4.57 7.79
N ALA A 55 -1.10 5.26 8.72
CA ALA A 55 -0.78 6.69 8.71
C ALA A 55 -1.94 7.56 8.19
N LEU A 56 -3.17 7.28 8.63
CA LEU A 56 -4.33 8.08 8.28
C LEU A 56 -4.29 9.42 9.02
N LEU A 57 -4.78 10.46 8.36
CA LEU A 57 -4.98 11.78 8.95
C LEU A 57 -6.16 11.70 9.93
N PRO A 58 -5.94 11.77 11.25
CA PRO A 58 -7.01 11.51 12.23
C PRO A 58 -8.10 12.58 12.25
N TRP A 59 -7.80 13.77 11.75
CA TRP A 59 -8.73 14.90 11.63
C TRP A 59 -9.48 14.95 10.29
N ALA A 60 -9.17 14.08 9.34
CA ALA A 60 -9.78 14.03 8.04
C ALA A 60 -10.73 12.83 7.92
N THR A 61 -11.82 13.00 7.19
CA THR A 61 -12.76 11.91 6.86
C THR A 61 -12.10 10.87 5.94
N VAL A 62 -12.76 9.73 5.73
CA VAL A 62 -12.34 8.72 4.78
C VAL A 62 -12.15 9.33 3.38
N LEU A 63 -13.14 10.09 2.90
CA LEU A 63 -13.08 10.77 1.60
C LEU A 63 -11.84 11.67 1.50
N ASN A 64 -11.61 12.51 2.50
CA ASN A 64 -10.48 13.44 2.51
C ASN A 64 -9.14 12.71 2.67
N ASN A 65 -9.08 11.61 3.42
CA ASN A 65 -7.89 10.77 3.49
C ASN A 65 -7.54 10.18 2.12
N VAL A 66 -8.51 9.64 1.40
CA VAL A 66 -8.29 9.02 0.08
C VAL A 66 -7.96 10.09 -0.97
N ALA A 67 -8.62 11.25 -0.92
CA ALA A 67 -8.37 12.37 -1.83
C ALA A 67 -7.06 13.13 -1.56
N PHE A 68 -6.43 12.93 -0.40
CA PHE A 68 -5.29 13.75 0.06
C PHE A 68 -4.12 13.82 -0.93
N GLY A 69 -3.71 12.68 -1.49
CA GLY A 69 -2.61 12.64 -2.45
C GLY A 69 -2.93 13.38 -3.76
N LEU A 70 -4.19 13.33 -4.20
CA LEU A 70 -4.68 14.07 -5.37
C LEU A 70 -4.72 15.58 -5.09
N GLU A 71 -5.10 15.97 -3.88
CA GLU A 71 -5.07 17.36 -3.44
C GLU A 71 -3.65 17.95 -3.49
N MET A 72 -2.67 17.20 -3.00
CA MET A 72 -1.26 17.60 -3.05
C MET A 72 -0.72 17.72 -4.49
N ARG A 73 -1.35 17.04 -5.44
CA ARG A 73 -1.07 17.15 -6.89
C ARG A 73 -1.84 18.29 -7.57
N GLY A 74 -2.67 19.04 -6.84
CA GLY A 74 -3.45 20.15 -7.37
C GLY A 74 -4.68 19.74 -8.19
N VAL A 75 -5.16 18.49 -8.06
CA VAL A 75 -6.38 18.02 -8.75
C VAL A 75 -7.59 18.76 -8.20
N ALA A 76 -8.48 19.21 -9.11
CA ALA A 76 -9.69 19.95 -8.75
C ALA A 76 -10.58 19.15 -7.77
N LYS A 77 -11.26 19.88 -6.87
CA LYS A 77 -12.03 19.25 -5.77
C LYS A 77 -13.04 18.22 -6.26
N SER A 78 -13.85 18.56 -7.25
CA SER A 78 -14.87 17.67 -7.79
C SER A 78 -14.28 16.39 -8.41
N GLU A 79 -13.15 16.51 -9.08
CA GLU A 79 -12.47 15.40 -9.73
C GLU A 79 -11.82 14.46 -8.68
N ARG A 80 -11.08 15.03 -7.69
CA ARG A 80 -10.45 14.22 -6.66
C ARG A 80 -11.44 13.52 -5.76
N GLU A 81 -12.61 14.14 -5.47
CA GLU A 81 -13.69 13.51 -4.70
C GLU A 81 -14.30 12.34 -5.49
N ALA A 82 -14.58 12.49 -6.78
CA ALA A 82 -15.10 11.41 -7.61
C ALA A 82 -14.12 10.23 -7.72
N ILE A 83 -12.81 10.51 -7.87
CA ILE A 83 -11.78 9.46 -7.85
C ILE A 83 -11.74 8.77 -6.48
N ALA A 84 -11.77 9.54 -5.40
CA ALA A 84 -11.75 8.98 -4.05
C ALA A 84 -12.98 8.11 -3.76
N GLU A 85 -14.18 8.54 -4.13
CA GLU A 85 -15.42 7.76 -4.00
C GLU A 85 -15.34 6.42 -4.74
N LYS A 86 -14.80 6.42 -5.96
CA LYS A 86 -14.57 5.19 -6.72
C LYS A 86 -13.71 4.21 -5.91
N TYR A 87 -12.52 4.62 -5.45
CA TYR A 87 -11.62 3.73 -4.72
C TYR A 87 -12.14 3.34 -3.33
N ILE A 88 -12.95 4.18 -2.67
CA ILE A 88 -13.67 3.83 -1.44
C ILE A 88 -14.67 2.69 -1.74
N GLY A 89 -15.39 2.76 -2.86
CA GLY A 89 -16.26 1.69 -3.33
C GLY A 89 -15.50 0.40 -3.66
N ASP A 90 -14.38 0.51 -4.39
CA ASP A 90 -13.54 -0.62 -4.79
C ASP A 90 -12.97 -1.40 -3.60
N VAL A 91 -12.73 -0.73 -2.45
CA VAL A 91 -12.30 -1.40 -1.20
C VAL A 91 -13.46 -1.79 -0.27
N GLY A 92 -14.71 -1.65 -0.73
CA GLY A 92 -15.90 -2.06 0.02
C GLY A 92 -16.23 -1.17 1.23
N LEU A 93 -15.96 0.14 1.14
CA LEU A 93 -16.22 1.13 2.19
C LEU A 93 -17.29 2.17 1.79
N SER A 94 -18.14 1.86 0.80
CA SER A 94 -19.29 2.71 0.45
C SER A 94 -20.19 2.95 1.67
N GLY A 95 -20.57 4.21 1.89
CA GLY A 95 -21.34 4.66 3.05
C GLY A 95 -20.50 5.13 4.24
N PHE A 96 -19.16 5.01 4.18
CA PHE A 96 -18.24 5.47 5.22
C PHE A 96 -17.42 6.71 4.80
N GLU A 97 -17.77 7.36 3.70
CA GLU A 97 -17.03 8.51 3.12
C GLU A 97 -16.82 9.65 4.11
N HIS A 98 -17.80 9.88 4.98
CA HIS A 98 -17.81 10.96 5.96
C HIS A 98 -17.34 10.54 7.36
N SER A 99 -17.05 9.26 7.58
CA SER A 99 -16.53 8.75 8.84
C SER A 99 -15.09 9.16 9.06
N TYR A 100 -14.70 9.33 10.34
CA TYR A 100 -13.34 9.60 10.74
C TYR A 100 -12.59 8.30 11.09
N PRO A 101 -11.24 8.28 11.06
CA PRO A 101 -10.46 7.08 11.35
C PRO A 101 -10.77 6.42 12.70
N HIS A 102 -11.13 7.19 13.73
CA HIS A 102 -11.46 6.68 15.07
C HIS A 102 -12.80 5.95 15.13
N GLU A 103 -13.67 6.13 14.13
CA GLU A 103 -14.97 5.45 14.02
C GLU A 103 -14.87 4.11 13.27
N LEU A 104 -13.68 3.79 12.72
CA LEU A 104 -13.47 2.62 11.87
C LEU A 104 -12.78 1.48 12.62
N SER A 105 -13.09 0.24 12.24
CA SER A 105 -12.32 -0.93 12.67
C SER A 105 -10.87 -0.89 12.12
N GLY A 106 -9.98 -1.73 12.66
CA GLY A 106 -8.60 -1.86 12.16
C GLY A 106 -8.55 -2.22 10.67
N GLY A 107 -9.34 -3.21 10.24
CA GLY A 107 -9.43 -3.61 8.85
C GLY A 107 -10.02 -2.52 7.94
N MET A 108 -10.98 -1.73 8.41
CA MET A 108 -11.51 -0.60 7.64
C MET A 108 -10.46 0.49 7.46
N ARG A 109 -9.71 0.85 8.51
CA ARG A 109 -8.60 1.81 8.41
C ARG A 109 -7.55 1.37 7.38
N GLN A 110 -7.26 0.08 7.35
CA GLN A 110 -6.34 -0.51 6.39
C GLN A 110 -6.84 -0.37 4.96
N ARG A 111 -8.11 -0.64 4.72
CA ARG A 111 -8.76 -0.45 3.41
C ARG A 111 -8.75 1.03 2.98
N VAL A 112 -8.93 1.98 3.89
CA VAL A 112 -8.74 3.42 3.61
C VAL A 112 -7.31 3.72 3.19
N GLY A 113 -6.31 3.17 3.88
CA GLY A 113 -4.89 3.32 3.51
C GLY A 113 -4.59 2.78 2.11
N LEU A 114 -5.18 1.64 1.75
CA LEU A 114 -5.06 1.06 0.42
C LEU A 114 -5.76 1.93 -0.64
N ALA A 115 -6.99 2.37 -0.41
CA ALA A 115 -7.73 3.25 -1.31
C ALA A 115 -6.96 4.57 -1.58
N ARG A 116 -6.38 5.17 -0.53
CA ARG A 116 -5.53 6.37 -0.64
C ARG A 116 -4.29 6.13 -1.51
N ALA A 117 -3.68 4.96 -1.39
CA ALA A 117 -2.51 4.63 -2.18
C ALA A 117 -2.85 4.32 -3.65
N LEU A 118 -4.01 3.73 -3.91
CA LEU A 118 -4.49 3.46 -5.26
C LEU A 118 -4.96 4.72 -6.00
N SER A 119 -5.60 5.65 -5.28
CA SER A 119 -6.19 6.88 -5.87
C SER A 119 -5.17 7.76 -6.58
N VAL A 120 -3.92 7.75 -6.15
CA VAL A 120 -2.86 8.57 -6.75
C VAL A 120 -2.26 8.03 -8.05
N ASP A 121 -2.74 6.89 -8.54
CA ASP A 121 -2.34 6.30 -9.82
C ASP A 121 -0.82 6.14 -9.99
N ALA A 122 -0.15 5.64 -8.95
CA ALA A 122 1.28 5.36 -8.96
C ALA A 122 1.59 4.05 -9.72
N ASP A 123 2.75 3.96 -10.40
CA ASP A 123 3.20 2.76 -11.10
C ASP A 123 3.57 1.61 -10.16
N VAL A 124 4.06 1.95 -8.96
CA VAL A 124 4.51 0.99 -7.93
C VAL A 124 3.78 1.23 -6.63
N LEU A 125 3.12 0.20 -6.12
CA LEU A 125 2.48 0.19 -4.81
C LEU A 125 3.29 -0.64 -3.82
N LEU A 126 3.72 -0.01 -2.73
CA LEU A 126 4.53 -0.59 -1.69
C LEU A 126 3.70 -0.74 -0.41
N MET A 127 3.63 -1.94 0.16
CA MET A 127 2.79 -2.23 1.32
C MET A 127 3.60 -2.91 2.42
N ASP A 128 3.62 -2.31 3.60
CA ASP A 128 4.33 -2.85 4.77
C ASP A 128 3.35 -3.60 5.67
N GLU A 129 3.41 -4.94 5.67
CA GLU A 129 2.54 -5.86 6.42
C GLU A 129 1.02 -5.55 6.28
N PRO A 130 0.48 -5.55 5.04
CA PRO A 130 -0.87 -5.05 4.76
C PRO A 130 -2.00 -5.87 5.40
N PHE A 131 -1.72 -7.02 6.01
CA PHE A 131 -2.72 -7.89 6.61
C PHE A 131 -2.59 -8.03 8.12
N SER A 132 -1.61 -7.35 8.75
CA SER A 132 -1.26 -7.55 10.17
C SER A 132 -2.35 -7.09 11.15
N ALA A 133 -3.16 -6.10 10.79
CA ALA A 133 -4.20 -5.54 11.67
C ALA A 133 -5.60 -6.13 11.45
N VAL A 134 -5.70 -7.20 10.66
CA VAL A 134 -6.98 -7.82 10.29
C VAL A 134 -7.10 -9.17 10.98
N ASP A 135 -8.28 -9.48 11.55
CA ASP A 135 -8.60 -10.80 12.08
C ASP A 135 -8.58 -11.86 10.96
N GLU A 136 -8.40 -13.13 11.33
CA GLU A 136 -8.20 -14.24 10.40
C GLU A 136 -9.33 -14.39 9.36
N GLN A 137 -10.58 -14.23 9.80
CA GLN A 137 -11.74 -14.40 8.93
C GLN A 137 -11.85 -13.28 7.91
N THR A 138 -11.61 -12.06 8.33
CA THR A 138 -11.63 -10.86 7.47
C THR A 138 -10.38 -10.80 6.58
N ARG A 139 -9.25 -11.37 7.02
CA ARG A 139 -7.97 -11.37 6.29
C ARG A 139 -8.08 -12.06 4.94
N ARG A 140 -8.68 -13.26 4.87
CA ARG A 140 -8.86 -13.99 3.61
C ARG A 140 -9.65 -13.19 2.60
N LYS A 141 -10.78 -12.62 3.04
CA LYS A 141 -11.58 -11.76 2.16
C LYS A 141 -10.79 -10.53 1.67
N PHE A 142 -10.00 -9.92 2.55
CA PHE A 142 -9.17 -8.78 2.15
C PHE A 142 -8.05 -9.17 1.16
N GLN A 143 -7.48 -10.36 1.29
CA GLN A 143 -6.52 -10.91 0.31
C GLN A 143 -7.17 -11.12 -1.06
N GLU A 144 -8.37 -11.69 -1.10
CA GLU A 144 -9.14 -11.86 -2.34
C GLU A 144 -9.49 -10.51 -2.98
N ASP A 145 -9.96 -9.54 -2.19
CA ASP A 145 -10.27 -8.19 -2.65
C ASP A 145 -9.00 -7.51 -3.24
N LEU A 146 -7.84 -7.67 -2.56
CA LEU A 146 -6.57 -7.15 -3.05
C LEU A 146 -6.15 -7.81 -4.37
N LEU A 147 -6.26 -9.13 -4.49
CA LEU A 147 -5.95 -9.84 -5.74
C LEU A 147 -6.83 -9.36 -6.90
N ASN A 148 -8.12 -9.18 -6.67
CA ASN A 148 -9.04 -8.65 -7.68
C ASN A 148 -8.65 -7.22 -8.11
N LEU A 149 -8.25 -6.37 -7.15
CA LEU A 149 -7.76 -5.02 -7.44
C LEU A 149 -6.46 -5.05 -8.25
N VAL A 150 -5.50 -5.90 -7.85
CA VAL A 150 -4.20 -6.06 -8.54
C VAL A 150 -4.37 -6.50 -9.98
N GLN A 151 -5.26 -7.47 -10.24
CA GLN A 151 -5.52 -8.00 -11.59
C GLN A 151 -6.10 -6.94 -12.55
N ASN A 152 -6.86 -5.98 -12.02
CA ASN A 152 -7.46 -4.91 -12.80
C ASN A 152 -6.53 -3.69 -13.01
N GLU A 153 -5.43 -3.63 -12.25
CA GLU A 153 -4.48 -2.53 -12.28
C GLU A 153 -3.16 -2.99 -12.92
N ASN A 154 -2.73 -2.36 -14.01
CA ASN A 154 -1.45 -2.69 -14.65
C ASN A 154 -0.25 -2.06 -13.90
N LYS A 155 -0.18 -2.27 -12.58
CA LYS A 155 0.81 -1.71 -11.66
C LYS A 155 1.69 -2.80 -11.07
N THR A 156 2.84 -2.41 -10.54
CA THR A 156 3.70 -3.32 -9.79
C THR A 156 3.39 -3.21 -8.31
N PHE A 157 3.15 -4.34 -7.67
CA PHE A 157 2.87 -4.41 -6.23
C PHE A 157 4.01 -5.10 -5.52
N ILE A 158 4.52 -4.50 -4.45
CA ILE A 158 5.51 -5.11 -3.56
C ILE A 158 4.99 -5.02 -2.14
N PHE A 159 4.89 -6.14 -1.45
CA PHE A 159 4.49 -6.13 -0.05
C PHE A 159 5.42 -6.94 0.84
N VAL A 160 5.51 -6.51 2.08
CA VAL A 160 6.25 -7.20 3.14
C VAL A 160 5.29 -8.07 3.93
N THR A 161 5.69 -9.30 4.19
CA THR A 161 5.00 -10.18 5.14
C THR A 161 6.00 -11.08 5.87
N HIS A 162 5.59 -11.59 7.02
CA HIS A 162 6.28 -12.67 7.73
C HIS A 162 5.53 -14.01 7.62
N SER A 163 4.35 -14.01 6.97
CA SER A 163 3.53 -15.21 6.75
C SER A 163 3.84 -15.85 5.40
N ILE A 164 4.26 -17.13 5.45
CA ILE A 164 4.49 -17.94 4.25
C ILE A 164 3.17 -18.14 3.49
N GLU A 165 2.07 -18.38 4.22
CA GLU A 165 0.75 -18.58 3.63
C GLU A 165 0.30 -17.37 2.83
N GLU A 166 0.45 -16.16 3.38
CA GLU A 166 0.14 -14.92 2.67
C GLU A 166 0.99 -14.77 1.40
N ALA A 167 2.31 -14.96 1.52
CA ALA A 167 3.21 -14.83 0.39
C ALA A 167 2.85 -15.80 -0.75
N VAL A 168 2.56 -17.06 -0.43
CA VAL A 168 2.19 -18.08 -1.43
C VAL A 168 0.81 -17.81 -2.04
N TYR A 169 -0.13 -17.31 -1.24
CA TYR A 169 -1.51 -17.13 -1.71
C TYR A 169 -1.67 -15.94 -2.64
N VAL A 170 -0.96 -14.82 -2.36
CA VAL A 170 -1.23 -13.57 -3.10
C VAL A 170 -0.16 -13.18 -4.11
N SER A 171 1.03 -13.81 -4.12
CA SER A 171 2.16 -13.32 -4.93
C SER A 171 2.43 -14.12 -6.18
N ASP A 172 2.81 -13.43 -7.25
CA ASP A 172 3.41 -14.04 -8.45
C ASP A 172 4.87 -14.41 -8.20
N GLN A 173 5.56 -13.65 -7.33
CA GLN A 173 6.98 -13.86 -6.98
C GLN A 173 7.20 -13.65 -5.49
N ILE A 174 8.12 -14.44 -4.92
CA ILE A 174 8.52 -14.36 -3.52
C ILE A 174 10.03 -14.14 -3.44
N ALA A 175 10.44 -13.02 -2.87
CA ALA A 175 11.83 -12.73 -2.54
C ALA A 175 12.05 -13.01 -1.04
N ILE A 176 12.96 -13.93 -0.72
CA ILE A 176 13.25 -14.31 0.67
C ILE A 176 14.47 -13.56 1.16
N LEU A 177 14.28 -12.77 2.24
CA LEU A 177 15.38 -12.13 2.95
C LEU A 177 15.82 -13.02 4.12
N LEU A 178 17.09 -13.41 4.09
CA LEU A 178 17.70 -14.19 5.17
C LEU A 178 18.09 -13.28 6.34
N PRO A 179 18.18 -13.84 7.56
CA PRO A 179 18.77 -13.12 8.69
C PRO A 179 20.17 -12.63 8.33
N ARG A 180 20.56 -11.47 8.82
CA ARG A 180 21.96 -11.02 8.69
C ARG A 180 22.85 -12.06 9.35
N PRO A 181 23.97 -12.44 8.72
CA PRO A 181 24.99 -13.21 9.46
C PRO A 181 25.45 -12.36 10.65
N SER A 182 25.44 -12.99 11.84
CA SER A 182 25.92 -12.37 13.09
C SER A 182 27.43 -12.13 13.04
#